data_d9065e995fdc85d47549cbef5f47edd2
#
_entry.id   d9065e995fdc85d47549cbef5f47edd2
#
_cell.length_a   1.000
_cell.length_b   1.000
_cell.length_c   1.000
_cell.angle_alpha   90.00
_cell.angle_beta   90.00
_cell.angle_gamma   90.00
#
_symmetry.space_group_name_H-M   'P 1'
#
loop_
_entity.id
_entity.type
_entity.pdbx_description
1 polymer ?
#
loop_
_entity_poly.entity_id
_entity_poly.type
_entity_poly.pdbx_seq_one_letter_code
_entity_poly.pdbx_strand_id
1 'polypeptide(L)'
;MSTATTSPLHPKPQSLGELKGIPDFDARTASCSVKNEIRRNLLRAIEKGQPLFPGVHGYEDTVVPQIVNALLSRHNFILLGLRGQAKSRILRGLINLLDAEVPVVAGCEINDDPLKPICRGCRERIAAEGDRTPI
;
A
#
# COMPACT_ATOMS: atom_id res chain seq x y z
N MET A 1 -2.70 -24.02 -4.35
CA MET A 1 -4.05 -23.53 -4.65
C MET A 1 -4.16 -22.13 -4.08
N SER A 2 -4.10 -21.14 -4.98
CA SER A 2 -4.20 -19.73 -4.63
C SER A 2 -5.63 -19.36 -4.29
N THR A 3 -5.89 -19.00 -3.06
CA THR A 3 -7.11 -18.27 -2.71
C THR A 3 -6.80 -16.78 -2.76
N ALA A 4 -7.03 -16.20 -3.94
CA ALA A 4 -7.13 -14.76 -4.06
C ALA A 4 -8.33 -14.31 -3.22
N THR A 5 -8.07 -13.56 -2.17
CA THR A 5 -9.11 -12.89 -1.40
C THR A 5 -9.71 -11.80 -2.28
N THR A 6 -10.83 -12.14 -2.90
CA THR A 6 -11.64 -11.20 -3.68
C THR A 6 -12.25 -10.21 -2.70
N SER A 7 -11.73 -9.02 -2.65
CA SER A 7 -12.42 -7.86 -2.05
C SER A 7 -13.77 -7.65 -2.77
N PRO A 8 -14.85 -7.23 -2.06
CA PRO A 8 -16.15 -7.01 -2.69
C PRO A 8 -16.01 -6.00 -3.82
N LEU A 9 -16.61 -6.34 -4.97
CA LEU A 9 -16.67 -5.54 -6.18
C LEU A 9 -17.42 -4.22 -5.93
N HIS A 10 -16.74 -3.23 -5.38
CA HIS A 10 -17.12 -1.86 -5.68
C HIS A 10 -16.57 -1.53 -7.07
N PRO A 11 -17.37 -0.95 -7.97
CA PRO A 11 -16.85 -0.50 -9.26
C PRO A 11 -15.68 0.44 -8.99
N LYS A 12 -14.59 0.28 -9.75
CA LYS A 12 -13.41 1.14 -9.62
C LYS A 12 -13.84 2.58 -9.87
N PRO A 13 -13.47 3.52 -9.00
CA PRO A 13 -13.81 4.92 -9.21
C PRO A 13 -13.19 5.40 -10.52
N GLN A 14 -13.96 6.14 -11.31
CA GLN A 14 -13.52 6.69 -12.59
C GLN A 14 -13.14 8.17 -12.46
N SER A 15 -13.49 8.79 -11.34
CA SER A 15 -13.25 10.21 -11.09
C SER A 15 -12.79 10.45 -9.64
N LEU A 16 -12.15 11.58 -9.44
CA LEU A 16 -11.68 12.01 -8.11
C LEU A 16 -12.85 12.15 -7.12
N GLY A 17 -14.02 12.57 -7.58
CA GLY A 17 -15.22 12.68 -6.76
C GLY A 17 -15.75 11.32 -6.31
N GLU A 18 -15.79 10.34 -7.22
CA GLU A 18 -16.16 8.96 -6.88
C GLU A 18 -15.18 8.33 -5.88
N LEU A 19 -13.88 8.60 -6.06
CA LEU A 19 -12.84 8.13 -5.13
C LEU A 19 -13.07 8.68 -3.71
N LYS A 20 -13.35 9.98 -3.59
CA LYS A 20 -13.65 10.63 -2.30
C LYS A 20 -14.97 10.16 -1.67
N GLY A 21 -15.89 9.69 -2.49
CA GLY A 21 -17.21 9.18 -2.06
C GLY A 21 -17.19 7.73 -1.56
N ILE A 22 -16.08 7.01 -1.67
CA ILE A 22 -15.97 5.63 -1.16
C ILE A 22 -16.06 5.64 0.37
N PRO A 23 -16.97 4.84 0.98
CA PRO A 23 -17.00 4.65 2.41
C PRO A 23 -15.61 4.19 2.91
N ASP A 24 -15.16 4.74 4.02
CA ASP A 24 -13.83 4.48 4.60
C ASP A 24 -12.63 5.02 3.79
N PHE A 25 -12.87 5.78 2.71
CA PHE A 25 -11.81 6.46 2.01
C PHE A 25 -11.34 7.68 2.82
N ASP A 26 -10.16 7.58 3.39
CA ASP A 26 -9.49 8.72 4.02
C ASP A 26 -8.41 9.27 3.09
N ALA A 27 -8.66 10.44 2.52
CA ALA A 27 -7.73 11.13 1.63
C ALA A 27 -6.35 11.35 2.26
N ARG A 28 -6.28 11.54 3.59
CA ARG A 28 -5.01 11.69 4.31
C ARG A 28 -4.22 10.38 4.34
N THR A 29 -4.95 9.26 4.37
CA THR A 29 -4.36 7.92 4.41
C THR A 29 -4.01 7.43 3.01
N ALA A 30 -4.83 7.76 2.01
CA ALA A 30 -4.61 7.37 0.62
C ALA A 30 -3.41 8.08 -0.01
N SER A 31 -3.17 9.35 0.33
CA SER A 31 -1.99 10.12 -0.10
C SER A 31 -0.81 10.01 0.89
N CYS A 32 -0.62 8.87 1.52
CA CYS A 32 0.44 8.68 2.49
C CYS A 32 1.68 8.01 1.87
N SER A 33 2.79 8.13 2.58
CA SER A 33 4.03 7.44 2.16
C SER A 33 3.85 5.92 2.22
N VAL A 34 4.61 5.20 1.39
CA VAL A 34 4.66 3.72 1.39
C VAL A 34 4.85 3.14 2.80
N LYS A 35 5.64 3.79 3.66
CA LYS A 35 5.83 3.36 5.05
C LYS A 35 4.53 3.43 5.87
N ASN A 36 3.71 4.44 5.65
CA ASN A 36 2.42 4.57 6.34
C ASN A 36 1.41 3.55 5.82
N GLU A 37 1.41 3.30 4.52
CA GLU A 37 0.59 2.26 3.89
C GLU A 37 0.92 0.87 4.43
N ILE A 38 2.20 0.48 4.40
CA ILE A 38 2.68 -0.79 4.97
C ILE A 38 2.27 -0.89 6.46
N ARG A 39 2.48 0.17 7.25
CA ARG A 39 2.11 0.18 8.66
C ARG A 39 0.61 -0.04 8.88
N ARG A 40 -0.23 0.65 8.12
CA ARG A 40 -1.69 0.51 8.17
C ARG A 40 -2.13 -0.91 7.84
N ASN A 41 -1.62 -1.46 6.75
CA ASN A 41 -1.99 -2.80 6.30
C ASN A 41 -1.43 -3.89 7.22
N LEU A 42 -0.25 -3.67 7.80
CA LEU A 42 0.33 -4.53 8.81
C LEU A 42 -0.57 -4.60 10.07
N LEU A 43 -1.05 -3.46 10.57
CA LEU A 43 -1.98 -3.43 11.72
C LEU A 43 -3.26 -4.21 11.41
N ARG A 44 -3.85 -4.01 10.23
CA ARG A 44 -5.03 -4.76 9.79
C ARG A 44 -4.78 -6.27 9.68
N ALA A 45 -3.60 -6.66 9.20
CA ALA A 45 -3.23 -8.07 9.10
C ALA A 45 -3.06 -8.71 10.49
N ILE A 46 -2.46 -8.00 11.44
CA ILE A 46 -2.30 -8.45 12.82
C ILE A 46 -3.67 -8.59 13.50
N GLU A 47 -4.55 -7.61 13.38
CA GLU A 47 -5.92 -7.64 13.93
C GLU A 47 -6.73 -8.82 13.40
N LYS A 48 -6.52 -9.20 12.13
CA LYS A 48 -7.18 -10.34 11.48
C LYS A 48 -6.47 -11.67 11.73
N GLY A 49 -5.36 -11.70 12.45
CA GLY A 49 -4.56 -12.90 12.67
C GLY A 49 -3.96 -13.52 11.39
N GLN A 50 -3.74 -12.70 10.36
CA GLN A 50 -3.20 -13.17 9.09
C GLN A 50 -1.68 -13.42 9.19
N PRO A 51 -1.15 -14.48 8.55
CA PRO A 51 0.28 -14.72 8.51
C PRO A 51 0.98 -13.62 7.70
N LEU A 52 1.93 -12.93 8.33
CA LEU A 52 2.62 -11.78 7.71
C LEU A 52 3.59 -12.20 6.62
N PHE A 53 4.29 -13.31 6.82
CA PHE A 53 5.31 -13.82 5.90
C PHE A 53 5.06 -15.30 5.59
N PRO A 54 4.07 -15.64 4.78
CA PRO A 54 3.74 -17.03 4.47
C PRO A 54 4.94 -17.73 3.81
N GLY A 55 5.22 -18.95 4.28
CA GLY A 55 6.35 -19.78 3.81
C GLY A 55 7.73 -19.34 4.34
N VAL A 56 7.78 -18.48 5.35
CA VAL A 56 8.96 -18.19 6.15
C VAL A 56 8.78 -18.89 7.49
N HIS A 57 9.61 -19.88 7.78
CA HIS A 57 9.51 -20.72 8.97
C HIS A 57 10.80 -20.66 9.80
N GLY A 58 10.64 -20.75 11.13
CA GLY A 58 11.75 -20.72 12.08
C GLY A 58 12.28 -19.33 12.43
N TYR A 59 11.57 -18.28 12.02
CA TYR A 59 11.90 -16.88 12.32
C TYR A 59 10.78 -16.14 13.06
N GLU A 60 9.72 -16.86 13.43
CA GLU A 60 8.49 -16.32 14.01
C GLU A 60 8.77 -15.60 15.35
N ASP A 61 9.66 -16.16 16.17
CA ASP A 61 9.98 -15.63 17.49
C ASP A 61 11.24 -14.75 17.51
N THR A 62 11.94 -14.63 16.39
CA THR A 62 13.24 -13.93 16.33
C THR A 62 13.23 -12.74 15.37
N VAL A 63 13.29 -12.99 14.07
CA VAL A 63 13.45 -11.96 13.04
C VAL A 63 12.12 -11.27 12.74
N VAL A 64 11.02 -12.02 12.68
CA VAL A 64 9.70 -11.46 12.32
C VAL A 64 9.25 -10.37 13.29
N PRO A 65 9.34 -10.53 14.63
CA PRO A 65 8.99 -9.46 15.57
C PRO A 65 9.85 -8.19 15.41
N GLN A 66 11.13 -8.35 15.09
CA GLN A 66 12.02 -7.20 14.85
C GLN A 66 11.61 -6.42 13.60
N ILE A 67 11.26 -7.14 12.51
CA ILE A 67 10.76 -6.53 11.27
C ILE A 67 9.43 -5.81 11.54
N VAL A 68 8.50 -6.47 12.22
CA VAL A 68 7.20 -5.88 12.59
C VAL A 68 7.41 -4.58 13.38
N ASN A 69 8.27 -4.58 14.39
CA ASN A 69 8.58 -3.38 15.17
C ASN A 69 9.18 -2.26 14.30
N ALA A 70 10.10 -2.60 13.40
CA ALA A 70 10.69 -1.62 12.49
C ALA A 70 9.65 -1.01 11.53
N LEU A 71 8.74 -1.83 10.99
CA LEU A 71 7.65 -1.38 10.11
C LEU A 71 6.64 -0.50 10.87
N LEU A 72 6.23 -0.90 12.06
CA LEU A 72 5.32 -0.12 12.91
C LEU A 72 5.92 1.23 13.30
N SER A 73 7.23 1.27 13.54
CA SER A 73 7.98 2.50 13.84
C SER A 73 8.39 3.29 12.60
N ARG A 74 8.08 2.79 11.40
CA ARG A 74 8.46 3.41 10.11
C ARG A 74 9.96 3.57 9.90
N HIS A 75 10.76 2.76 10.59
CA HIS A 75 12.20 2.76 10.46
C HIS A 75 12.66 2.05 9.18
N ASN A 76 13.82 2.43 8.69
CA ASN A 76 14.56 1.64 7.73
C ASN A 76 15.26 0.49 8.47
N PHE A 77 15.39 -0.65 7.82
CA PHE A 77 16.11 -1.79 8.39
C PHE A 77 16.94 -2.49 7.32
N ILE A 78 17.94 -3.23 7.76
CA ILE A 78 18.82 -4.02 6.90
C ILE A 78 18.74 -5.48 7.37
N LEU A 79 18.50 -6.39 6.43
CA LEU A 79 18.55 -7.83 6.69
C LEU A 79 19.96 -8.35 6.43
N LEU A 80 20.70 -8.62 7.48
CA LEU A 80 22.02 -9.24 7.43
C LEU A 80 21.93 -10.73 7.66
N GLY A 81 22.81 -11.50 7.04
CA GLY A 81 22.90 -12.94 7.25
C GLY A 81 23.44 -13.68 6.03
N LEU A 82 23.70 -14.97 6.21
CA LEU A 82 24.25 -15.84 5.17
C LEU A 82 23.26 -16.11 4.03
N ARG A 83 23.75 -16.71 2.95
CA ARG A 83 22.89 -17.17 1.84
C ARG A 83 21.90 -18.23 2.36
N GLY A 84 20.71 -18.28 1.79
CA GLY A 84 19.67 -19.26 2.19
C GLY A 84 18.80 -18.88 3.38
N GLN A 85 19.05 -17.76 4.06
CA GLN A 85 18.30 -17.33 5.26
C GLN A 85 17.03 -16.55 4.95
N ALA A 86 16.28 -16.91 3.92
CA ALA A 86 14.97 -16.37 3.55
C ALA A 86 14.87 -14.83 3.39
N LYS A 87 15.97 -14.07 3.40
CA LYS A 87 15.96 -12.59 3.30
C LYS A 87 15.13 -12.06 2.14
N SER A 88 15.39 -12.59 0.93
CA SER A 88 14.64 -12.18 -0.26
C SER A 88 13.16 -12.57 -0.20
N ARG A 89 12.81 -13.66 0.46
CA ARG A 89 11.42 -14.08 0.66
C ARG A 89 10.70 -13.12 1.61
N ILE A 90 11.36 -12.72 2.70
CA ILE A 90 10.85 -11.72 3.64
C ILE A 90 10.62 -10.38 2.91
N LEU A 91 11.61 -9.89 2.16
CA LEU A 91 11.48 -8.63 1.41
C LEU A 91 10.33 -8.68 0.39
N ARG A 92 10.19 -9.80 -0.33
CA ARG A 92 9.05 -9.98 -1.25
C ARG A 92 7.72 -10.07 -0.51
N GLY A 93 7.70 -10.60 0.71
CA GLY A 93 6.52 -10.64 1.55
C GLY A 93 5.99 -9.26 1.93
N LEU A 94 6.84 -8.22 1.94
CA LEU A 94 6.40 -6.85 2.19
C LEU A 94 5.45 -6.31 1.11
N ILE A 95 5.53 -6.82 -0.11
CA ILE A 95 4.61 -6.45 -1.20
C ILE A 95 3.16 -6.79 -0.83
N ASN A 96 2.95 -7.85 -0.05
CA ASN A 96 1.61 -8.23 0.41
C ASN A 96 1.00 -7.23 1.42
N LEU A 97 1.81 -6.31 1.93
CA LEU A 97 1.40 -5.21 2.80
C LEU A 97 1.16 -3.91 2.04
N LEU A 98 1.24 -3.92 0.71
CA LEU A 98 0.86 -2.80 -0.15
C LEU A 98 -0.57 -2.99 -0.66
N ASP A 99 -1.24 -1.90 -0.94
CA ASP A 99 -2.53 -1.93 -1.61
C ASP A 99 -2.35 -2.45 -3.04
N ALA A 100 -3.32 -3.24 -3.51
CA ALA A 100 -3.24 -3.84 -4.85
C ALA A 100 -3.35 -2.80 -5.96
N GLU A 101 -3.99 -1.67 -5.68
CA GLU A 101 -4.24 -0.60 -6.63
C GLU A 101 -4.07 0.75 -5.93
N VAL A 102 -3.56 1.73 -6.67
CA VAL A 102 -3.42 3.11 -6.22
C VAL A 102 -4.09 4.02 -7.25
N PRO A 103 -4.81 5.07 -6.81
CA PRO A 103 -5.40 6.03 -7.74
C PRO A 103 -4.30 6.87 -8.40
N VAL A 104 -4.43 7.08 -9.71
CA VAL A 104 -3.55 7.93 -10.49
C VAL A 104 -4.36 8.83 -11.41
N VAL A 105 -3.87 10.02 -11.73
CA VAL A 105 -4.52 10.89 -12.70
C VAL A 105 -4.45 10.26 -14.09
N ALA A 106 -5.60 10.04 -14.71
CA ALA A 106 -5.68 9.37 -16.01
C ALA A 106 -4.88 10.13 -17.09
N GLY A 107 -4.04 9.39 -17.83
CA GLY A 107 -3.20 9.94 -18.88
C GLY A 107 -1.98 10.73 -18.39
N CYS A 108 -1.64 10.68 -17.11
CA CYS A 108 -0.41 11.24 -16.60
C CYS A 108 0.78 10.29 -16.85
N GLU A 109 1.84 10.80 -17.47
CA GLU A 109 3.05 10.00 -17.79
C GLU A 109 3.79 9.48 -16.57
N ILE A 110 3.69 10.20 -15.43
CA ILE A 110 4.37 9.80 -14.18
C ILE A 110 3.44 9.12 -13.18
N ASN A 111 2.20 8.77 -13.58
CA ASN A 111 1.20 8.18 -12.69
C ASN A 111 1.00 9.00 -11.41
N ASP A 112 0.73 10.29 -11.57
CA ASP A 112 0.67 11.24 -10.46
C ASP A 112 -0.53 10.99 -9.54
N ASP A 113 -0.34 11.24 -8.25
CA ASP A 113 -1.36 11.10 -7.22
C ASP A 113 -2.44 12.20 -7.37
N PRO A 114 -3.72 11.84 -7.61
CA PRO A 114 -4.79 12.82 -7.77
C PRO A 114 -5.07 13.65 -6.51
N LEU A 115 -4.67 13.16 -5.33
CA LEU A 115 -4.86 13.85 -4.05
C LEU A 115 -3.72 14.80 -3.72
N LYS A 116 -2.53 14.54 -4.26
CA LYS A 116 -1.33 15.35 -4.02
C LYS A 116 -0.47 15.47 -5.27
N PRO A 117 -0.96 16.08 -6.33
CA PRO A 117 -0.27 16.12 -7.61
C PRO A 117 1.02 16.95 -7.53
N ILE A 118 2.09 16.42 -8.12
CA ILE A 118 3.38 17.10 -8.29
C ILE A 118 3.58 17.61 -9.72
N CYS A 119 3.00 16.93 -10.71
CA CYS A 119 3.02 17.32 -12.09
C CYS A 119 2.23 18.61 -12.31
N ARG A 120 2.81 19.55 -13.07
CA ARG A 120 2.14 20.81 -13.39
C ARG A 120 0.81 20.59 -14.12
N GLY A 121 0.80 19.75 -15.16
CA GLY A 121 -0.41 19.45 -15.94
C GLY A 121 -1.51 18.83 -15.08
N CYS A 122 -1.17 17.92 -14.16
CA CYS A 122 -2.15 17.34 -13.24
C CYS A 122 -2.73 18.37 -12.27
N ARG A 123 -1.90 19.27 -11.75
CA ARG A 123 -2.38 20.38 -10.89
C ARG A 123 -3.33 21.32 -11.61
N GLU A 124 -2.98 21.71 -12.84
CA GLU A 124 -3.82 22.57 -13.68
C GLU A 124 -5.15 21.89 -14.04
N ARG A 125 -5.11 20.60 -14.38
CA ARG A 125 -6.28 19.80 -14.69
C ARG A 125 -7.20 19.62 -13.48
N ILE A 126 -6.68 19.26 -12.33
CA ILE A 126 -7.45 19.12 -11.10
C ILE A 126 -8.05 20.46 -10.66
N ALA A 127 -7.32 21.57 -10.83
CA ALA A 127 -7.83 22.90 -10.55
C ALA A 127 -9.02 23.30 -11.48
N ALA A 128 -8.98 22.86 -12.76
CA ALA A 128 -10.02 23.14 -13.74
C ALA A 128 -11.24 22.21 -13.61
N GLU A 129 -11.01 20.91 -13.44
CA GLU A 129 -12.04 19.86 -13.48
C GLU A 129 -12.55 19.47 -12.08
N GLY A 130 -11.76 19.72 -11.03
CA GLY A 130 -12.11 19.38 -9.65
C GLY A 130 -12.41 17.90 -9.49
N ASP A 131 -13.54 17.58 -8.86
CA ASP A 131 -13.98 16.21 -8.61
C ASP A 131 -14.34 15.40 -9.86
N ARG A 132 -14.43 16.04 -11.02
CA ARG A 132 -14.64 15.35 -12.31
C ARG A 132 -13.35 14.86 -12.95
N THR A 133 -12.20 15.18 -12.37
CA THR A 133 -10.89 14.72 -12.88
C THR A 133 -10.89 13.21 -13.02
N PRO A 134 -10.61 12.63 -14.19
CA PRO A 134 -10.55 11.19 -14.39
C PRO A 134 -9.29 10.59 -13.74
N ILE A 135 -9.45 9.43 -13.14
CA ILE A 135 -8.41 8.68 -12.44
C ILE A 135 -8.37 7.22 -12.89
#